data_7acbd541f957e7e593e5f427e7bbf631
#
_entry.id   7acbd541f957e7e593e5f427e7bbf631
#
_cell.length_a   1.000
_cell.length_b   1.000
_cell.length_c   1.000
_cell.angle_alpha   90.00
_cell.angle_beta   90.00
_cell.angle_gamma   90.00
#
_symmetry.space_group_name_H-M   'P 1'
#
loop_
_entity.id
_entity.type
_entity.pdbx_description
1 polymer ?
#
loop_
_entity_poly.entity_id
_entity_poly.type
_entity_poly.pdbx_seq_one_letter_code
_entity_poly.pdbx_strand_id
1 'polypeptide(L)'
;FCMVGFSLISLVGSLKERGFKWDKYKLSMPVRRDEIVRSYFLSLLIWLVFGMLLAGSGIGLSLVIRGFLFDKPTDVFNLYVGGIGVSLFAGAIFFPLYCSSGGEERGEALLVISLLLGFGIIAAISSFINARIPTPLTARGTIAVGIMILSAAVCAFVFSYALTIRIYRRRDC
;
A
#
# COMPACT_ATOMS: atom_id res chain seq x y z
N PHE A 1 -4.44 -6.88 9.07
CA PHE A 1 -5.66 -6.09 8.75
C PHE A 1 -5.50 -4.62 9.11
N CYS A 2 -4.99 -4.24 10.30
CA CYS A 2 -4.85 -2.82 10.70
C CYS A 2 -4.07 -1.99 9.68
N MET A 3 -2.90 -2.46 9.23
CA MET A 3 -2.05 -1.72 8.28
C MET A 3 -2.76 -1.44 6.96
N VAL A 4 -3.42 -2.46 6.40
CA VAL A 4 -4.20 -2.33 5.16
C VAL A 4 -5.39 -1.40 5.39
N GLY A 5 -6.09 -1.53 6.53
CA GLY A 5 -7.22 -0.66 6.88
C GLY A 5 -6.84 0.81 6.97
N PHE A 6 -5.71 1.14 7.60
CA PHE A 6 -5.22 2.52 7.70
C PHE A 6 -4.75 3.08 6.34
N SER A 7 -4.10 2.28 5.51
CA SER A 7 -3.75 2.71 4.15
C SER A 7 -4.99 2.99 3.29
N LEU A 8 -6.08 2.23 3.49
CA LEU A 8 -7.38 2.49 2.85
C LEU A 8 -7.96 3.86 3.19
N ILE A 9 -7.77 4.35 4.41
CA ILE A 9 -8.24 5.69 4.80
C ILE A 9 -7.63 6.75 3.89
N SER A 10 -6.34 6.64 3.57
CA SER A 10 -5.67 7.55 2.64
C SER A 10 -6.24 7.45 1.23
N LEU A 11 -6.49 6.24 0.75
CA LEU A 11 -7.03 6.02 -0.60
C LEU A 11 -8.48 6.53 -0.72
N VAL A 12 -9.33 6.24 0.27
CA VAL A 12 -10.72 6.73 0.34
C VAL A 12 -10.75 8.25 0.50
N GLY A 13 -9.84 8.83 1.28
CA GLY A 13 -9.70 10.27 1.41
C GLY A 13 -9.48 10.94 0.05
N SER A 14 -8.59 10.40 -0.76
CA SER A 14 -8.32 10.88 -2.12
C SER A 14 -9.55 10.80 -3.04
N LEU A 15 -10.39 9.77 -2.88
CA LEU A 15 -11.65 9.64 -3.64
C LEU A 15 -12.67 10.70 -3.24
N LYS A 16 -12.86 10.95 -1.95
CA LYS A 16 -13.81 11.96 -1.46
C LYS A 16 -13.43 13.37 -1.89
N GLU A 17 -12.14 13.69 -2.00
CA GLU A 17 -11.68 14.98 -2.49
C GLU A 17 -12.21 15.31 -3.89
N ARG A 18 -12.33 14.33 -4.79
CA ARG A 18 -12.94 14.53 -6.12
C ARG A 18 -14.43 14.77 -6.05
N GLY A 19 -15.17 14.05 -5.21
CA GLY A 19 -16.63 14.20 -5.04
C GLY A 19 -17.02 15.61 -4.63
N PHE A 20 -16.17 16.32 -3.89
CA PHE A 20 -16.39 17.72 -3.48
C PHE A 20 -15.94 18.77 -4.52
N LYS A 21 -15.58 18.38 -5.76
CA LYS A 21 -15.06 19.29 -6.81
C LYS A 21 -13.82 20.10 -6.41
N TRP A 22 -13.10 19.65 -5.39
CA TRP A 22 -11.86 20.28 -4.91
C TRP A 22 -10.77 20.31 -5.98
N ASP A 23 -10.82 19.39 -6.96
CA ASP A 23 -9.89 19.37 -8.08
C ASP A 23 -9.91 20.69 -8.87
N LYS A 24 -11.09 21.32 -9.03
CA LYS A 24 -11.20 22.62 -9.69
C LYS A 24 -10.56 23.75 -8.89
N TYR A 25 -10.69 23.72 -7.57
CA TYR A 25 -10.04 24.70 -6.69
C TYR A 25 -8.53 24.50 -6.61
N LYS A 26 -8.05 23.25 -6.58
CA LYS A 26 -6.61 22.95 -6.62
C LYS A 26 -5.93 23.45 -7.90
N LEU A 27 -6.63 23.40 -9.05
CA LEU A 27 -6.11 23.91 -10.31
C LEU A 27 -6.06 25.45 -10.35
N SER A 28 -6.85 26.15 -9.54
CA SER A 28 -6.81 27.62 -9.43
C SER A 28 -5.78 28.13 -8.42
N MET A 29 -5.21 27.26 -7.60
CA MET A 29 -4.16 27.62 -6.65
C MET A 29 -2.78 27.61 -7.33
N PRO A 30 -1.85 28.52 -6.98
CA PRO A 30 -0.49 28.56 -7.52
C PRO A 30 0.40 27.47 -6.91
N VAL A 31 -0.11 26.23 -6.79
CA VAL A 31 0.60 25.07 -6.26
C VAL A 31 1.15 24.24 -7.42
N ARG A 32 2.41 23.82 -7.31
CA ARG A 32 3.01 22.95 -8.33
C ARG A 32 2.31 21.60 -8.35
N ARG A 33 1.97 21.12 -9.52
CA ARG A 33 1.26 19.84 -9.72
C ARG A 33 2.00 18.64 -9.12
N ASP A 34 3.33 18.68 -9.14
CA ASP A 34 4.16 17.65 -8.55
C ASP A 34 3.97 17.57 -7.02
N GLU A 35 3.65 18.69 -6.36
CA GLU A 35 3.38 18.75 -4.93
C GLU A 35 2.06 18.09 -4.56
N ILE A 36 1.06 18.19 -5.44
CA ILE A 36 -0.24 17.52 -5.24
C ILE A 36 -0.08 16.00 -5.28
N VAL A 37 0.63 15.50 -6.29
CA VAL A 37 0.91 14.06 -6.38
C VAL A 37 1.72 13.59 -5.17
N ARG A 38 2.74 14.35 -4.79
CA ARG A 38 3.59 14.06 -3.63
C ARG A 38 2.76 13.97 -2.34
N SER A 39 1.77 14.84 -2.15
CA SER A 39 0.92 14.82 -0.95
C SER A 39 0.10 13.52 -0.84
N TYR A 40 -0.40 12.98 -1.94
CA TYR A 40 -1.14 11.71 -1.93
C TYR A 40 -0.24 10.53 -1.51
N PHE A 41 0.96 10.44 -2.09
CA PHE A 41 1.91 9.39 -1.74
C PHE A 41 2.39 9.52 -0.29
N LEU A 42 2.64 10.76 0.17
CA LEU A 42 3.04 11.04 1.55
C LEU A 42 1.92 10.68 2.54
N SER A 43 0.68 11.02 2.22
CA SER A 43 -0.50 10.68 3.04
C SER A 43 -0.59 9.15 3.23
N LEU A 44 -0.42 8.37 2.17
CA LEU A 44 -0.45 6.92 2.28
C LEU A 44 0.67 6.40 3.20
N LEU A 45 1.89 6.92 3.08
CA LEU A 45 3.00 6.54 3.94
C LEU A 45 2.76 6.88 5.41
N ILE A 46 2.21 8.07 5.69
CA ILE A 46 1.87 8.50 7.06
C ILE A 46 0.84 7.54 7.66
N TRP A 47 -0.26 7.26 6.95
CA TRP A 47 -1.30 6.37 7.43
C TRP A 47 -0.78 4.93 7.59
N LEU A 48 0.12 4.48 6.72
CA LEU A 48 0.76 3.17 6.84
C LEU A 48 1.62 3.10 8.11
N VAL A 49 2.39 4.14 8.43
CA VAL A 49 3.17 4.20 9.67
C VAL A 49 2.25 4.16 10.90
N PHE A 50 1.14 4.89 10.89
CA PHE A 50 0.13 4.81 11.96
C PHE A 50 -0.42 3.37 12.10
N GLY A 51 -0.73 2.73 10.99
CA GLY A 51 -1.18 1.33 10.98
C GLY A 51 -0.14 0.36 11.55
N MET A 52 1.15 0.60 11.27
CA MET A 52 2.26 -0.18 11.82
C MET A 52 2.38 -0.01 13.34
N LEU A 53 2.29 1.22 13.84
CA LEU A 53 2.36 1.52 15.27
C LEU A 53 1.19 0.88 16.04
N LEU A 54 -0.02 0.98 15.50
CA LEU A 54 -1.20 0.34 16.10
C LEU A 54 -1.13 -1.19 16.07
N ALA A 55 -0.67 -1.78 14.98
CA ALA A 55 -0.47 -3.22 14.91
C ALA A 55 0.60 -3.67 15.93
N GLY A 56 1.69 -2.92 16.07
CA GLY A 56 2.75 -3.20 17.04
C GLY A 56 2.27 -3.07 18.48
N SER A 57 1.50 -2.04 18.81
CA SER A 57 0.93 -1.87 20.15
C SER A 57 -0.06 -2.98 20.48
N GLY A 58 -0.87 -3.41 19.51
CA GLY A 58 -1.79 -4.54 19.67
C GLY A 58 -1.07 -5.87 19.96
N ILE A 59 0.00 -6.14 19.23
CA ILE A 59 0.84 -7.34 19.47
C ILE A 59 1.52 -7.23 20.84
N GLY A 60 2.08 -6.07 21.19
CA GLY A 60 2.71 -5.83 22.48
C GLY A 60 1.74 -6.04 23.64
N LEU A 61 0.53 -5.52 23.55
CA LEU A 61 -0.52 -5.69 24.56
C LEU A 61 -0.93 -7.17 24.68
N SER A 62 -1.05 -7.86 23.56
CA SER A 62 -1.37 -9.29 23.53
C SER A 62 -0.31 -10.14 24.23
N LEU A 63 0.97 -9.79 24.03
CA LEU A 63 2.10 -10.45 24.72
C LEU A 63 2.03 -10.26 26.23
N VAL A 64 1.65 -9.08 26.71
CA VAL A 64 1.54 -8.77 28.14
C VAL A 64 0.37 -9.52 28.80
N ILE A 65 -0.77 -9.64 28.11
CA ILE A 65 -2.01 -10.20 28.70
C ILE A 65 -2.06 -11.72 28.59
N ARG A 66 -1.63 -12.30 27.46
CA ARG A 66 -1.83 -13.72 27.13
C ARG A 66 -0.54 -14.51 26.92
N GLY A 67 0.63 -13.87 27.01
CA GLY A 67 1.89 -14.49 26.63
C GLY A 67 2.05 -14.58 25.11
N PHE A 68 3.03 -15.35 24.64
CA PHE A 68 3.31 -15.50 23.20
C PHE A 68 2.12 -16.17 22.48
N LEU A 69 1.40 -15.42 21.66
CA LEU A 69 0.35 -15.95 20.77
C LEU A 69 0.92 -16.59 19.50
N PHE A 70 2.16 -16.28 19.16
CA PHE A 70 2.81 -16.76 17.94
C PHE A 70 3.85 -17.82 18.30
N ASP A 71 3.79 -18.96 17.63
CA ASP A 71 4.74 -20.07 17.86
C ASP A 71 6.18 -19.67 17.48
N LYS A 72 6.32 -18.73 16.55
CA LYS A 72 7.63 -18.25 16.07
C LYS A 72 7.64 -16.73 15.85
N PRO A 73 8.72 -16.02 16.20
CA PRO A 73 8.84 -14.59 15.95
C PRO A 73 8.84 -14.25 14.44
N THR A 74 9.16 -15.22 13.56
CA THR A 74 9.09 -15.09 12.11
C THR A 74 7.65 -14.87 11.60
N ASP A 75 6.64 -15.31 12.35
CA ASP A 75 5.23 -15.16 11.93
C ASP A 75 4.78 -13.72 12.08
N VAL A 76 5.24 -13.04 13.14
CA VAL A 76 5.02 -11.59 13.32
C VAL A 76 5.68 -10.82 12.19
N PHE A 77 6.92 -11.16 11.83
CA PHE A 77 7.64 -10.54 10.73
C PHE A 77 6.90 -10.70 9.40
N ASN A 78 6.45 -11.90 9.08
CA ASN A 78 5.68 -12.19 7.86
C ASN A 78 4.37 -11.40 7.80
N LEU A 79 3.69 -11.26 8.93
CA LEU A 79 2.45 -10.49 9.03
C LEU A 79 2.69 -9.01 8.73
N TYR A 80 3.80 -8.44 9.23
CA TYR A 80 4.19 -7.06 8.91
C TYR A 80 4.58 -6.88 7.45
N VAL A 81 5.42 -7.77 6.93
CA VAL A 81 5.82 -7.76 5.51
C VAL A 81 4.61 -7.87 4.59
N GLY A 82 3.68 -8.77 4.90
CA GLY A 82 2.45 -8.93 4.13
C GLY A 82 1.58 -7.67 4.17
N GLY A 83 1.36 -7.09 5.35
CA GLY A 83 0.55 -5.88 5.52
C GLY A 83 1.14 -4.65 4.81
N ILE A 84 2.45 -4.42 4.95
CA ILE A 84 3.16 -3.33 4.28
C ILE A 84 3.15 -3.55 2.77
N GLY A 85 3.46 -4.78 2.32
CA GLY A 85 3.52 -5.13 0.91
C GLY A 85 2.17 -4.90 0.21
N VAL A 86 1.07 -5.41 0.78
CA VAL A 86 -0.28 -5.19 0.24
C VAL A 86 -0.58 -3.70 0.14
N SER A 87 -0.30 -2.93 1.19
CA SER A 87 -0.59 -1.49 1.23
C SER A 87 0.19 -0.72 0.16
N LEU A 88 1.49 -1.02 -0.01
CA LEU A 88 2.33 -0.36 -1.02
C LEU A 88 1.94 -0.76 -2.45
N PHE A 89 1.66 -2.05 -2.72
CA PHE A 89 1.21 -2.49 -4.04
C PHE A 89 -0.17 -1.92 -4.38
N ALA A 90 -1.11 -1.91 -3.43
CA ALA A 90 -2.42 -1.31 -3.64
C ALA A 90 -2.30 0.18 -3.98
N GLY A 91 -1.49 0.94 -3.23
CA GLY A 91 -1.21 2.35 -3.53
C GLY A 91 -0.51 2.54 -4.88
N ALA A 92 0.48 1.69 -5.21
CA ALA A 92 1.20 1.74 -6.47
C ALA A 92 0.30 1.52 -7.69
N ILE A 93 -0.73 0.71 -7.57
CA ILE A 93 -1.71 0.45 -8.64
C ILE A 93 -2.79 1.54 -8.64
N PHE A 94 -3.27 1.93 -7.46
CA PHE A 94 -4.37 2.87 -7.32
C PHE A 94 -4.05 4.26 -7.87
N PHE A 95 -2.94 4.89 -7.48
CA PHE A 95 -2.65 6.27 -7.84
C PHE A 95 -2.55 6.53 -9.35
N PRO A 96 -1.81 5.74 -10.17
CA PRO A 96 -1.77 5.97 -11.60
C PRO A 96 -3.12 5.74 -12.28
N LEU A 97 -3.88 4.72 -11.84
CA LEU A 97 -5.22 4.46 -12.36
C LEU A 97 -6.20 5.58 -11.98
N TYR A 98 -6.12 6.04 -10.73
CA TYR A 98 -6.91 7.15 -10.24
C TYR A 98 -6.64 8.45 -11.02
N CYS A 99 -5.38 8.76 -11.30
CA CYS A 99 -5.01 9.91 -12.11
C CYS A 99 -5.39 9.73 -13.60
N SER A 100 -5.39 8.50 -14.12
CA SER A 100 -5.78 8.21 -15.51
C SER A 100 -7.31 8.23 -15.71
N SER A 101 -8.07 7.77 -14.71
CA SER A 101 -9.53 7.67 -14.79
C SER A 101 -10.19 9.04 -14.57
N GLY A 102 -10.89 9.54 -15.57
CA GLY A 102 -11.58 10.86 -15.54
C GLY A 102 -12.92 10.90 -14.81
N GLY A 103 -13.45 9.77 -14.29
CA GLY A 103 -14.82 9.68 -13.78
C GLY A 103 -14.89 9.37 -12.28
N GLU A 104 -15.80 10.05 -11.57
CA GLU A 104 -16.09 9.84 -10.15
C GLU A 104 -16.59 8.44 -9.85
N GLU A 105 -17.49 7.90 -10.68
CA GLU A 105 -18.16 6.61 -10.47
C GLU A 105 -17.22 5.40 -10.51
N ARG A 106 -16.03 5.54 -11.11
CA ARG A 106 -15.04 4.47 -11.22
C ARG A 106 -14.06 4.40 -10.06
N GLY A 107 -14.03 5.40 -9.21
CA GLY A 107 -13.05 5.51 -8.13
C GLY A 107 -13.16 4.37 -7.10
N GLU A 108 -14.37 4.02 -6.69
CA GLU A 108 -14.61 2.92 -5.74
C GLU A 108 -14.24 1.56 -6.34
N ALA A 109 -14.63 1.33 -7.60
CA ALA A 109 -14.24 0.11 -8.31
C ALA A 109 -12.70 -0.01 -8.45
N LEU A 110 -12.01 1.09 -8.76
CA LEU A 110 -10.55 1.12 -8.84
C LEU A 110 -9.89 0.79 -7.50
N LEU A 111 -10.46 1.24 -6.39
CA LEU A 111 -9.97 0.93 -5.06
C LEU A 111 -10.07 -0.58 -4.78
N VAL A 112 -11.23 -1.18 -5.04
CA VAL A 112 -11.44 -2.63 -4.86
C VAL A 112 -10.50 -3.43 -5.76
N ILE A 113 -10.37 -3.05 -7.03
CA ILE A 113 -9.47 -3.71 -7.99
C ILE A 113 -8.02 -3.60 -7.53
N SER A 114 -7.56 -2.43 -7.08
CA SER A 114 -6.18 -2.24 -6.63
C SER A 114 -5.85 -3.06 -5.40
N LEU A 115 -6.80 -3.22 -4.47
CA LEU A 115 -6.64 -4.08 -3.31
C LEU A 115 -6.57 -5.56 -3.70
N LEU A 116 -7.51 -6.03 -4.54
CA LEU A 116 -7.52 -7.41 -4.99
C LEU A 116 -6.22 -7.75 -5.74
N LEU A 117 -5.73 -6.85 -6.59
CA LEU A 117 -4.46 -7.01 -7.29
C LEU A 117 -3.28 -7.01 -6.31
N GLY A 118 -3.26 -6.13 -5.32
CA GLY A 118 -2.22 -6.10 -4.27
C GLY A 118 -2.14 -7.41 -3.50
N PHE A 119 -3.29 -7.95 -3.05
CA PHE A 119 -3.36 -9.26 -2.42
C PHE A 119 -2.95 -10.38 -3.38
N GLY A 120 -3.44 -10.33 -4.63
CA GLY A 120 -3.14 -11.33 -5.65
C GLY A 120 -1.65 -11.42 -5.97
N ILE A 121 -0.95 -10.29 -6.08
CA ILE A 121 0.49 -10.24 -6.33
C ILE A 121 1.26 -10.91 -5.20
N ILE A 122 0.95 -10.58 -3.94
CA ILE A 122 1.63 -11.16 -2.78
C ILE A 122 1.33 -12.65 -2.66
N ALA A 123 0.08 -13.07 -2.88
CA ALA A 123 -0.30 -14.47 -2.88
C ALA A 123 0.43 -15.25 -3.99
N ALA A 124 0.52 -14.69 -5.19
CA ALA A 124 1.25 -15.29 -6.32
C ALA A 124 2.75 -15.44 -6.01
N ILE A 125 3.39 -14.40 -5.46
CA ILE A 125 4.80 -14.45 -5.06
C ILE A 125 5.01 -15.53 -3.99
N SER A 126 4.16 -15.56 -2.96
CA SER A 126 4.24 -16.56 -1.89
C SER A 126 4.05 -17.98 -2.42
N SER A 127 3.08 -18.21 -3.30
CA SER A 127 2.83 -19.51 -3.93
C SER A 127 3.99 -19.94 -4.81
N PHE A 128 4.55 -19.03 -5.60
CA PHE A 128 5.70 -19.32 -6.47
C PHE A 128 6.93 -19.72 -5.66
N ILE A 129 7.19 -19.04 -4.54
CA ILE A 129 8.32 -19.35 -3.66
C ILE A 129 8.12 -20.73 -3.01
N ASN A 130 6.93 -21.02 -2.48
CA ASN A 130 6.61 -22.30 -1.86
C ASN A 130 6.69 -23.45 -2.87
N ALA A 131 6.34 -23.23 -4.12
CA ALA A 131 6.43 -24.25 -5.17
C ALA A 131 7.90 -24.59 -5.57
N ARG A 132 8.80 -23.61 -5.43
CA ARG A 132 10.21 -23.77 -5.81
C ARG A 132 11.11 -24.27 -4.67
N ILE A 133 10.69 -24.09 -3.43
CA ILE A 133 11.44 -24.47 -2.22
C ILE A 133 10.60 -25.47 -1.42
N PRO A 134 10.69 -26.78 -1.72
CA PRO A 134 9.86 -27.82 -1.09
C PRO A 134 10.22 -28.13 0.36
N THR A 135 11.27 -27.56 0.91
CA THR A 135 11.68 -27.74 2.32
C THR A 135 11.13 -26.60 3.20
N PRO A 136 10.77 -26.88 4.47
CA PRO A 136 10.36 -25.82 5.38
C PRO A 136 11.48 -24.78 5.45
N LEU A 137 11.17 -23.56 5.02
CA LEU A 137 12.12 -22.44 5.00
C LEU A 137 12.71 -22.24 6.40
N THR A 138 14.03 -22.29 6.48
CA THR A 138 14.74 -21.89 7.70
C THR A 138 14.35 -20.45 8.03
N ALA A 139 14.34 -20.05 9.30
CA ALA A 139 14.01 -18.67 9.72
C ALA A 139 14.76 -17.60 8.90
N ARG A 140 16.01 -17.87 8.54
CA ARG A 140 16.81 -16.98 7.64
C ARG A 140 16.24 -16.89 6.24
N GLY A 141 15.76 -18.01 5.68
CA GLY A 141 15.13 -18.03 4.35
C GLY A 141 13.84 -17.22 4.32
N THR A 142 13.00 -17.35 5.34
CA THR A 142 11.75 -16.59 5.48
C THR A 142 12.01 -15.08 5.54
N ILE A 143 13.02 -14.66 6.31
CA ILE A 143 13.41 -13.25 6.41
C ILE A 143 13.92 -12.73 5.06
N ALA A 144 14.76 -13.50 4.36
CA ALA A 144 15.28 -13.10 3.05
C ALA A 144 14.16 -12.90 2.02
N VAL A 145 13.18 -13.82 1.98
CA VAL A 145 11.99 -13.70 1.12
C VAL A 145 11.18 -12.46 1.48
N GLY A 146 10.96 -12.21 2.77
CA GLY A 146 10.26 -11.01 3.23
C GLY A 146 10.93 -9.72 2.79
N ILE A 147 12.26 -9.64 2.89
CA ILE A 147 13.03 -8.48 2.42
C ILE A 147 12.91 -8.32 0.90
N MET A 148 12.93 -9.42 0.13
CA MET A 148 12.71 -9.36 -1.32
C MET A 148 11.32 -8.81 -1.67
N ILE A 149 10.28 -9.27 -1.01
CA ILE A 149 8.91 -8.76 -1.22
C ILE A 149 8.82 -7.27 -0.90
N LEU A 150 9.40 -6.84 0.23
CA LEU A 150 9.43 -5.43 0.61
C LEU A 150 10.21 -4.57 -0.39
N SER A 151 11.38 -5.01 -0.85
CA SER A 151 12.16 -4.27 -1.84
C SER A 151 11.40 -4.14 -3.16
N ALA A 152 10.75 -5.21 -3.62
CA ALA A 152 9.91 -5.17 -4.82
C ALA A 152 8.72 -4.21 -4.66
N ALA A 153 8.06 -4.20 -3.48
CA ALA A 153 6.95 -3.30 -3.20
C ALA A 153 7.39 -1.82 -3.19
N VAL A 154 8.54 -1.52 -2.58
CA VAL A 154 9.12 -0.16 -2.59
C VAL A 154 9.49 0.27 -4.00
N CYS A 155 10.15 -0.59 -4.79
CA CYS A 155 10.48 -0.31 -6.18
C CYS A 155 9.22 -0.03 -7.01
N ALA A 156 8.18 -0.85 -6.88
CA ALA A 156 6.90 -0.64 -7.55
C ALA A 156 6.24 0.68 -7.15
N PHE A 157 6.32 1.05 -5.87
CA PHE A 157 5.77 2.30 -5.35
C PHE A 157 6.50 3.52 -5.90
N VAL A 158 7.84 3.50 -5.94
CA VAL A 158 8.66 4.58 -6.52
C VAL A 158 8.42 4.71 -8.03
N PHE A 159 8.33 3.59 -8.74
CA PHE A 159 8.01 3.58 -10.17
C PHE A 159 6.62 4.16 -10.44
N SER A 160 5.64 3.77 -9.64
CA SER A 160 4.28 4.31 -9.68
C SER A 160 4.24 5.83 -9.47
N TYR A 161 5.03 6.33 -8.53
CA TYR A 161 5.16 7.78 -8.30
C TYR A 161 5.64 8.51 -9.57
N ALA A 162 6.70 8.01 -10.20
CA ALA A 162 7.23 8.61 -11.44
C ALA A 162 6.20 8.54 -12.58
N LEU A 163 5.46 7.43 -12.69
CA LEU A 163 4.40 7.24 -13.68
C LEU A 163 3.24 8.22 -13.45
N THR A 164 2.80 8.36 -12.20
CA THR A 164 1.69 9.24 -11.81
C THR A 164 2.00 10.70 -12.14
N ILE A 165 3.22 11.16 -11.87
CA ILE A 165 3.65 12.51 -12.24
C ILE A 165 3.59 12.71 -13.75
N ARG A 166 4.05 11.74 -14.55
CA ARG A 166 4.00 11.83 -16.01
C ARG A 166 2.57 11.90 -16.54
N ILE A 167 1.66 11.09 -15.98
CA ILE A 167 0.23 11.11 -16.35
C ILE A 167 -0.39 12.46 -15.99
N TYR A 168 -0.10 12.95 -14.78
CA TYR A 168 -0.68 14.20 -14.28
C TYR A 168 -0.22 15.43 -15.07
N ARG A 169 1.04 15.44 -15.55
CA ARG A 169 1.58 16.49 -16.42
C ARG A 169 0.98 16.48 -17.82
N ARG A 170 0.58 15.31 -18.35
CA ARG A 170 0.00 15.20 -19.71
C ARG A 170 -1.49 15.54 -19.78
N ARG A 171 -2.14 15.73 -18.67
CA ARG A 171 -3.58 16.08 -18.60
C ARG A 171 -3.88 17.56 -18.86
N ASP A 172 -2.97 18.27 -19.50
CA ASP A 172 -3.03 19.69 -19.80
C ASP A 172 -3.60 20.04 -21.17
N CYS A 173 -4.30 19.15 -21.80
CA CYS A 173 -5.00 19.48 -23.05
C CYS A 173 -6.50 19.48 -22.81
#